data_e95056c9f7eeda8bbb7ea4ce0ef64456
#
_entry.id   e95056c9f7eeda8bbb7ea4ce0ef64456
#
_cell.length_a   1.000
_cell.length_b   1.000
_cell.length_c   1.000
_cell.angle_alpha   90.00
_cell.angle_beta   90.00
_cell.angle_gamma   90.00
#
_symmetry.space_group_name_H-M   'P 1'
#
loop_
_entity.id
_entity.type
_entity.pdbx_description
1 polymer ?
#
loop_
_entity_poly.entity_id
_entity_poly.type
_entity_poly.pdbx_seq_one_letter_code
_entity_poly.pdbx_strand_id
1 'polypeptide(L)'
;KQQGLSIRLGARPTSKKIGKAGLSLDYEDAQGTQRYECDKLLVAAGRAPNTAGLNAEAVGLSRDQRGFIEVDALCRTTVPNVYAIGDCVRGPMLAHKASQEGLAVAERIAGQQPEVNYATIPSVTRARLWVPV
;
A
#
# COMPACT_ATOMS: atom_id res chain seq x y z
N LYS A 1 3.31 0.70 25.24
CA LYS A 1 4.25 0.75 26.38
C LYS A 1 4.20 -0.53 27.25
N GLN A 2 3.03 -1.14 27.46
CA GLN A 2 2.90 -2.36 28.27
C GLN A 2 3.60 -3.60 27.67
N GLN A 3 3.97 -3.57 26.41
CA GLN A 3 4.63 -4.68 25.68
C GLN A 3 6.11 -4.39 25.39
N GLY A 4 6.73 -3.43 26.07
CA GLY A 4 8.12 -3.06 25.85
C GLY A 4 8.41 -2.31 24.54
N LEU A 5 7.39 -1.89 23.81
CA LEU A 5 7.56 -1.13 22.56
C LEU A 5 7.97 0.31 22.85
N SER A 6 9.03 0.77 22.20
CA SER A 6 9.41 2.18 22.13
C SER A 6 8.89 2.76 20.81
N ILE A 7 7.93 3.69 20.88
CA ILE A 7 7.33 4.33 19.71
C ILE A 7 7.85 5.77 19.62
N ARG A 8 8.42 6.13 18.47
CA ARG A 8 8.88 7.48 18.15
C ARG A 8 8.08 8.02 16.98
N LEU A 9 7.27 9.03 17.25
CA LEU A 9 6.47 9.71 16.24
C LEU A 9 7.31 10.79 15.55
N GLY A 10 7.05 11.02 14.26
CA GLY A 10 7.77 12.01 13.46
C GLY A 10 9.22 11.64 13.14
N ALA A 11 9.67 10.43 13.48
CA ALA A 11 11.00 9.95 13.16
C ALA A 11 11.12 9.62 11.66
N ARG A 12 12.16 10.16 11.00
CA ARG A 12 12.47 9.95 9.60
C ARG A 12 13.79 9.18 9.47
N PRO A 13 13.78 7.93 8.99
CA PRO A 13 15.00 7.21 8.68
C PRO A 13 15.85 7.94 7.63
N THR A 14 17.15 8.10 7.86
CA THR A 14 18.08 8.79 6.97
C THR A 14 19.12 7.85 6.37
N SER A 15 19.66 6.93 7.16
CA SER A 15 20.63 5.96 6.66
C SER A 15 20.55 4.62 7.41
N LYS A 16 21.08 3.58 6.78
CA LYS A 16 21.28 2.27 7.42
C LYS A 16 22.68 1.75 7.15
N LYS A 17 23.27 1.10 8.15
CA LYS A 17 24.53 0.35 7.99
C LYS A 17 24.32 -1.08 8.47
N ILE A 18 24.77 -2.04 7.68
CA ILE A 18 24.72 -3.46 8.00
C ILE A 18 26.15 -3.90 8.26
N GLY A 19 26.44 -4.36 9.45
CA GLY A 19 27.74 -4.86 9.88
C GLY A 19 27.70 -6.31 10.34
N LYS A 20 28.87 -6.87 10.66
CA LYS A 20 28.97 -8.24 11.20
C LYS A 20 28.33 -8.39 12.60
N ALA A 21 28.24 -7.30 13.35
CA ALA A 21 27.72 -7.28 14.71
C ALA A 21 26.25 -6.86 14.82
N GLY A 22 25.57 -6.58 13.70
CA GLY A 22 24.18 -6.12 13.69
C GLY A 22 23.93 -5.01 12.67
N LEU A 23 22.82 -4.32 12.85
CA LEU A 23 22.35 -3.25 11.99
C LEU A 23 22.21 -1.96 12.79
N SER A 24 22.71 -0.85 12.25
CA SER A 24 22.44 0.48 12.77
C SER A 24 21.58 1.30 11.82
N LEU A 25 20.60 2.00 12.37
CA LEU A 25 19.69 2.90 11.68
C LEU A 25 19.92 4.31 12.20
N ASP A 26 20.26 5.23 11.32
CA ASP A 26 20.25 6.66 11.64
C ASP A 26 18.87 7.24 11.26
N TYR A 27 18.32 8.08 12.12
CA TYR A 27 17.03 8.74 11.88
C TYR A 27 17.05 10.15 12.48
N GLU A 28 16.22 11.02 11.96
CA GLU A 28 15.97 12.36 12.47
C GLU A 28 14.61 12.41 13.16
N ASP A 29 14.54 13.04 14.31
CA ASP A 29 13.31 13.37 15.04
C ASP A 29 13.36 14.81 15.55
N ALA A 30 12.41 15.22 16.39
CA ALA A 30 12.36 16.56 16.99
C ALA A 30 13.57 16.91 17.85
N GLN A 31 14.39 15.92 18.22
CA GLN A 31 15.60 16.06 19.02
C GLN A 31 16.88 16.05 18.18
N GLY A 32 16.75 15.99 16.84
CA GLY A 32 17.84 15.93 15.89
C GLY A 32 18.20 14.53 15.42
N THR A 33 19.42 14.37 14.92
CA THR A 33 19.90 13.07 14.42
C THR A 33 20.18 12.10 15.55
N GLN A 34 19.58 10.93 15.47
CA GLN A 34 19.68 9.83 16.43
C GLN A 34 20.17 8.57 15.72
N ARG A 35 20.77 7.66 16.51
CA ARG A 35 21.16 6.31 16.05
C ARG A 35 20.52 5.24 16.89
N TYR A 36 20.05 4.19 16.24
CA TYR A 36 19.50 3.00 16.87
C TYR A 36 20.21 1.75 16.35
N GLU A 37 20.62 0.88 17.26
CA GLU A 37 21.23 -0.42 16.92
C GLU A 37 20.22 -1.53 17.13
N CYS A 38 20.16 -2.48 16.21
CA CYS A 38 19.23 -3.60 16.27
C CYS A 38 19.77 -4.81 15.50
N ASP A 39 19.27 -5.98 15.84
CA ASP A 39 19.59 -7.22 15.13
C ASP A 39 18.84 -7.34 13.82
N LYS A 40 17.61 -6.82 13.75
CA LYS A 40 16.73 -6.89 12.59
C LYS A 40 15.98 -5.58 12.38
N LEU A 41 15.80 -5.20 11.13
CA LEU A 41 14.97 -4.06 10.72
C LEU A 41 13.80 -4.56 9.86
N LEU A 42 12.58 -4.32 10.34
CA LEU A 42 11.37 -4.53 9.55
C LEU A 42 10.95 -3.20 8.92
N VAL A 43 10.90 -3.15 7.59
CA VAL A 43 10.39 -2.01 6.84
C VAL A 43 8.94 -2.27 6.49
N ALA A 44 8.04 -1.48 7.11
CA ALA A 44 6.59 -1.58 6.91
C ALA A 44 5.99 -0.21 6.53
N ALA A 45 6.74 0.58 5.75
CA ALA A 45 6.46 1.99 5.45
C ALA A 45 5.49 2.20 4.27
N GLY A 46 4.59 1.25 4.01
CA GLY A 46 3.58 1.36 2.96
C GLY A 46 3.75 0.35 1.83
N ARG A 47 3.01 0.56 0.76
CA ARG A 47 2.92 -0.32 -0.40
C ARG A 47 3.05 0.49 -1.68
N ALA A 48 3.56 -0.16 -2.72
CA ALA A 48 3.57 0.35 -4.09
C ALA A 48 2.84 -0.63 -5.01
N PRO A 49 2.20 -0.17 -6.08
CA PRO A 49 1.56 -1.05 -7.05
C PRO A 49 2.63 -1.88 -7.78
N ASN A 50 2.38 -3.17 -7.95
CA ASN A 50 3.27 -4.05 -8.71
C ASN A 50 2.76 -4.20 -10.14
N THR A 51 2.98 -3.19 -10.96
CA THR A 51 2.49 -3.09 -12.35
C THR A 51 3.61 -3.10 -13.40
N ALA A 52 4.88 -3.17 -12.98
CA ALA A 52 6.03 -3.04 -13.87
C ALA A 52 6.12 -4.16 -14.93
N GLY A 53 5.65 -5.38 -14.61
CA GLY A 53 5.70 -6.53 -15.53
C GLY A 53 4.50 -6.67 -16.46
N LEU A 54 3.52 -5.77 -16.41
CA LEU A 54 2.29 -5.88 -17.20
C LEU A 54 2.46 -5.48 -18.67
N ASN A 55 3.58 -4.86 -19.03
CA ASN A 55 3.78 -4.26 -20.36
C ASN A 55 2.60 -3.33 -20.78
N ALA A 56 2.13 -2.56 -19.82
CA ALA A 56 0.89 -1.77 -19.91
C ALA A 56 0.92 -0.79 -21.09
N GLU A 57 2.08 -0.22 -21.37
CA GLU A 57 2.28 0.74 -22.46
C GLU A 57 2.04 0.13 -23.85
N ALA A 58 2.37 -1.16 -24.03
CA ALA A 58 2.20 -1.85 -25.31
C ALA A 58 0.73 -1.98 -25.73
N VAL A 59 -0.19 -1.91 -24.76
CA VAL A 59 -1.65 -1.97 -24.99
C VAL A 59 -2.34 -0.62 -24.76
N GLY A 60 -1.56 0.45 -24.49
CA GLY A 60 -2.09 1.80 -24.31
C GLY A 60 -2.70 2.05 -22.91
N LEU A 61 -2.37 1.25 -21.92
CA LEU A 61 -2.77 1.49 -20.53
C LEU A 61 -1.97 2.64 -19.92
N SER A 62 -2.65 3.66 -19.45
CA SER A 62 -2.04 4.77 -18.71
C SER A 62 -1.69 4.37 -17.27
N ARG A 63 -0.51 4.81 -16.83
CA ARG A 63 -0.07 4.71 -15.43
C ARG A 63 0.34 6.09 -14.91
N ASP A 64 0.04 6.34 -13.66
CA ASP A 64 0.51 7.57 -13.02
C ASP A 64 2.01 7.48 -12.61
N GLN A 65 2.55 8.61 -12.09
CA GLN A 65 3.95 8.71 -11.65
C GLN A 65 4.34 7.72 -10.53
N ARG A 66 3.36 7.16 -9.81
CA ARG A 66 3.57 6.16 -8.75
C ARG A 66 3.37 4.73 -9.23
N GLY A 67 3.05 4.53 -10.52
CA GLY A 67 2.85 3.25 -11.15
C GLY A 67 1.43 2.67 -11.02
N PHE A 68 0.46 3.43 -10.50
CA PHE A 68 -0.94 3.00 -10.49
C PHE A 68 -1.54 3.10 -11.88
N ILE A 69 -2.34 2.10 -12.27
CA ILE A 69 -3.14 2.15 -13.49
C ILE A 69 -4.25 3.19 -13.29
N GLU A 70 -4.38 4.09 -14.27
CA GLU A 70 -5.42 5.11 -14.26
C GLU A 70 -6.75 4.52 -14.67
N VAL A 71 -7.78 4.77 -13.86
CA VAL A 71 -9.16 4.32 -14.08
C VAL A 71 -10.14 5.44 -13.77
N ASP A 72 -11.32 5.36 -14.40
CA ASP A 72 -12.45 6.22 -14.03
C ASP A 72 -13.19 5.70 -12.78
N ALA A 73 -14.26 6.38 -12.37
CA ALA A 73 -15.09 6.00 -11.22
C ALA A 73 -15.77 4.62 -11.38
N LEU A 74 -15.74 4.07 -12.58
CA LEU A 74 -16.32 2.78 -12.92
C LEU A 74 -15.25 1.68 -13.09
N CYS A 75 -14.03 1.93 -12.64
CA CYS A 75 -12.86 1.05 -12.78
C CYS A 75 -12.44 0.78 -14.23
N ARG A 76 -12.91 1.59 -15.21
CA ARG A 76 -12.53 1.45 -16.63
C ARG A 76 -11.19 2.13 -16.87
N THR A 77 -10.31 1.46 -17.59
CA THR A 77 -9.03 2.02 -18.04
C THR A 77 -9.21 2.86 -19.33
N THR A 78 -8.14 3.42 -19.82
CA THR A 78 -8.08 4.09 -21.12
C THR A 78 -8.31 3.12 -22.31
N VAL A 79 -8.17 1.82 -22.08
CA VAL A 79 -8.34 0.79 -23.11
C VAL A 79 -9.76 0.22 -23.04
N PRO A 80 -10.52 0.23 -24.14
CA PRO A 80 -11.88 -0.33 -24.16
C PRO A 80 -11.93 -1.77 -23.68
N ASN A 81 -12.93 -2.10 -22.87
CA ASN A 81 -13.17 -3.43 -22.30
C ASN A 81 -12.07 -3.93 -21.33
N VAL A 82 -11.16 -3.06 -20.92
CA VAL A 82 -10.14 -3.36 -19.90
C VAL A 82 -10.44 -2.59 -18.65
N TYR A 83 -10.53 -3.31 -17.53
CA TYR A 83 -10.78 -2.78 -16.19
C TYR A 83 -9.57 -3.03 -15.32
N ALA A 84 -9.34 -2.17 -14.33
CA ALA A 84 -8.33 -2.39 -13.31
C ALA A 84 -8.93 -2.11 -11.93
N ILE A 85 -8.60 -2.95 -10.95
CA ILE A 85 -9.15 -2.92 -9.58
C ILE A 85 -8.07 -3.24 -8.55
N GLY A 86 -8.37 -3.00 -7.29
CA GLY A 86 -7.54 -3.43 -6.16
C GLY A 86 -6.27 -2.61 -5.99
N ASP A 87 -5.17 -3.29 -5.65
CA ASP A 87 -3.90 -2.65 -5.27
C ASP A 87 -3.15 -2.01 -6.45
N CYS A 88 -3.53 -2.30 -7.68
CA CYS A 88 -2.92 -1.69 -8.87
C CYS A 88 -3.56 -0.36 -9.30
N VAL A 89 -4.65 0.06 -8.67
CA VAL A 89 -5.31 1.35 -8.89
C VAL A 89 -5.24 2.22 -7.65
N ARG A 90 -5.48 3.53 -7.80
CA ARG A 90 -5.48 4.48 -6.68
C ARG A 90 -6.51 4.13 -5.60
N GLY A 91 -6.23 4.56 -4.37
CA GLY A 91 -7.04 4.36 -3.19
C GLY A 91 -6.36 3.49 -2.14
N PRO A 92 -7.05 3.13 -1.06
CA PRO A 92 -6.50 2.28 -0.02
C PRO A 92 -6.25 0.86 -0.54
N MET A 93 -5.05 0.33 -0.30
CA MET A 93 -4.67 -1.02 -0.69
C MET A 93 -5.22 -2.05 0.30
N LEU A 94 -6.52 -2.32 0.19
CA LEU A 94 -7.30 -3.17 1.09
C LEU A 94 -8.02 -4.26 0.30
N ALA A 95 -7.93 -5.50 0.77
CA ALA A 95 -8.53 -6.66 0.10
C ALA A 95 -10.04 -6.51 -0.10
N HIS A 96 -10.75 -6.00 0.91
CA HIS A 96 -12.20 -5.81 0.81
C HIS A 96 -12.60 -4.68 -0.16
N LYS A 97 -11.76 -3.62 -0.33
CA LYS A 97 -11.93 -2.65 -1.42
C LYS A 97 -11.85 -3.34 -2.77
N ALA A 98 -10.81 -4.13 -2.99
CA ALA A 98 -10.62 -4.88 -4.23
C ALA A 98 -11.80 -5.82 -4.53
N SER A 99 -12.35 -6.47 -3.51
CA SER A 99 -13.54 -7.34 -3.64
C SER A 99 -14.78 -6.56 -4.07
N GLN A 100 -15.03 -5.38 -3.49
CA GLN A 100 -16.16 -4.52 -3.87
C GLN A 100 -16.02 -4.00 -5.31
N GLU A 101 -14.84 -3.55 -5.69
CA GLU A 101 -14.56 -3.12 -7.06
C GLU A 101 -14.74 -4.26 -8.06
N GLY A 102 -14.25 -5.48 -7.72
CA GLY A 102 -14.39 -6.66 -8.57
C GLY A 102 -15.84 -7.07 -8.77
N LEU A 103 -16.65 -7.06 -7.71
CA LEU A 103 -18.08 -7.33 -7.81
C LEU A 103 -18.78 -6.30 -8.71
N ALA A 104 -18.52 -5.01 -8.48
CA ALA A 104 -19.10 -3.94 -9.29
C ALA A 104 -18.70 -4.02 -10.79
N VAL A 105 -17.46 -4.40 -11.09
CA VAL A 105 -17.02 -4.61 -12.48
C VAL A 105 -17.74 -5.81 -13.08
N ALA A 106 -17.88 -6.93 -12.37
CA ALA A 106 -18.58 -8.10 -12.87
C ALA A 106 -20.07 -7.83 -13.16
N GLU A 107 -20.76 -7.14 -12.24
CA GLU A 107 -22.15 -6.73 -12.40
C GLU A 107 -22.34 -5.77 -13.59
N ARG A 108 -21.39 -4.85 -13.79
CA ARG A 108 -21.40 -3.93 -14.92
C ARG A 108 -21.23 -4.66 -16.26
N ILE A 109 -20.32 -5.63 -16.33
CA ILE A 109 -20.15 -6.47 -17.52
C ILE A 109 -21.43 -7.25 -17.81
N ALA A 110 -22.19 -7.63 -16.77
CA ALA A 110 -23.50 -8.26 -16.89
C ALA A 110 -24.65 -7.28 -17.23
N GLY A 111 -24.34 -6.00 -17.51
CA GLY A 111 -25.33 -4.98 -17.92
C GLY A 111 -26.03 -4.27 -16.77
N GLN A 112 -25.61 -4.48 -15.53
CA GLN A 112 -26.12 -3.76 -14.34
C GLN A 112 -25.41 -2.40 -14.17
N GLN A 113 -25.90 -1.58 -13.25
CA GLN A 113 -25.30 -0.29 -12.91
C GLN A 113 -24.91 -0.23 -11.41
N PRO A 114 -23.93 -1.02 -10.99
CA PRO A 114 -23.47 -1.02 -9.62
C PRO A 114 -22.69 0.25 -9.30
N GLU A 115 -22.72 0.65 -8.02
CA GLU A 115 -21.95 1.75 -7.48
C GLU A 115 -21.10 1.26 -6.31
N VAL A 116 -19.81 1.64 -6.27
CA VAL A 116 -18.92 1.36 -5.14
C VAL A 116 -18.92 2.57 -4.21
N ASN A 117 -19.45 2.41 -3.01
CA ASN A 117 -19.40 3.45 -2.00
C ASN A 117 -18.08 3.38 -1.22
N TYR A 118 -17.08 4.11 -1.66
CA TYR A 118 -15.76 4.15 -1.01
C TYR A 118 -15.78 4.73 0.41
N ALA A 119 -16.78 5.56 0.76
CA ALA A 119 -16.91 6.14 2.09
C ALA A 119 -17.28 5.09 3.17
N THR A 120 -17.86 3.97 2.77
CA THR A 120 -18.23 2.88 3.67
C THR A 120 -17.16 1.80 3.79
N ILE A 121 -16.06 1.89 3.04
CA ILE A 121 -14.96 0.93 3.11
C ILE A 121 -14.16 1.18 4.39
N PRO A 122 -14.18 0.26 5.38
CA PRO A 122 -13.49 0.47 6.64
C PRO A 122 -11.98 0.42 6.46
N SER A 123 -11.28 1.37 7.07
CA SER A 123 -9.82 1.44 7.09
C SER A 123 -9.28 1.15 8.49
N VAL A 124 -9.68 0.04 9.08
CA VAL A 124 -9.26 -0.34 10.43
C VAL A 124 -8.26 -1.48 10.39
N THR A 125 -7.07 -1.24 10.90
CA THR A 125 -6.08 -2.28 11.17
C THR A 125 -6.15 -2.67 12.65
N ARG A 126 -6.52 -3.90 12.94
CA ARG A 126 -6.42 -4.48 14.28
C ARG A 126 -5.14 -5.30 14.35
N ALA A 127 -4.06 -4.73 14.86
CA ALA A 127 -2.86 -5.47 15.16
C ALA A 127 -2.99 -6.15 16.54
N ARG A 128 -3.06 -7.48 16.59
CA ARG A 128 -2.73 -8.25 17.79
C ARG A 128 -1.26 -8.68 17.65
N LEU A 129 -0.38 -8.03 18.38
CA LEU A 129 0.95 -8.59 18.63
C LEU A 129 0.78 -9.79 19.56
N TRP A 130 0.96 -10.98 19.01
CA TRP A 130 1.09 -12.20 19.80
C TRP A 130 2.55 -12.29 20.23
N VAL A 131 2.83 -12.09 21.53
CA VAL A 131 4.13 -12.37 22.12
C VAL A 131 4.02 -13.75 22.75
N PRO A 132 4.73 -14.77 22.26
CA PRO A 132 4.78 -16.05 22.99
C PRO A 132 5.44 -15.81 24.33
N VAL A 133 4.81 -16.28 25.39
CA VAL A 133 5.34 -16.34 26.76
C VAL A 133 6.35 -17.47 26.84
#